data_53876869b8c945ffd40c0be78c77d663
#
_entry.id   53876869b8c945ffd40c0be78c77d663
#
_cell.length_a   1.000
_cell.length_b   1.000
_cell.length_c   1.000
_cell.angle_alpha   90.00
_cell.angle_beta   90.00
_cell.angle_gamma   90.00
#
_symmetry.space_group_name_H-M   'P 1'
#
loop_
_entity.id
_entity.type
_entity.pdbx_description
1 polymer ?
#
loop_
_entity_poly.entity_id
_entity_poly.type
_entity_poly.pdbx_seq_one_letter_code
_entity_poly.pdbx_strand_id
1 'polypeptide(L)'
;MDKKLFDLEHKVAFVTGASSGLGQGAASVLATYGVKVVAIARREEELKSWSETTKGETAILVADLSDRKSLRDISSEATRPFGTADILINAAGINTRQPADEMTDEHWDLTQNLNVAAPFFLAKALVPGMRAKRWGRIINFASLQSKRAFDNGISYRTSKGAVEQMTRAMAQAWSQYGITANALAPGFFRTELTAPIFSDPELTALNAAKTCVGRNGEISDLDGPIIFFCSPASNYVTGQTLFVDGGYTAK
;
A
#
# COMPACT_ATOMS: atom_id res chain seq x y z
N MET A 1 -21.37 -2.96 19.83
CA MET A 1 -20.23 -2.34 19.14
C MET A 1 -20.74 -1.12 18.40
N ASP A 2 -20.18 0.04 18.61
CA ASP A 2 -20.63 1.25 17.90
C ASP A 2 -20.33 1.07 16.39
N LYS A 3 -21.39 0.95 15.56
CA LYS A 3 -21.26 0.80 14.11
C LYS A 3 -20.45 1.91 13.45
N LYS A 4 -20.27 3.05 14.14
CA LYS A 4 -19.49 4.21 13.65
C LYS A 4 -17.98 4.02 13.74
N LEU A 5 -17.48 3.06 14.53
CA LEU A 5 -16.04 2.91 14.76
C LEU A 5 -15.28 2.49 13.50
N PHE A 6 -15.87 1.62 12.70
CA PHE A 6 -15.31 1.12 11.43
C PHE A 6 -16.10 1.59 10.20
N ASP A 7 -16.86 2.69 10.36
CA ASP A 7 -17.65 3.26 9.28
C ASP A 7 -16.75 3.95 8.25
N LEU A 8 -16.87 3.50 7.01
CA LEU A 8 -16.15 4.02 5.85
C LEU A 8 -17.12 4.44 4.72
N GLU A 9 -18.42 4.37 4.95
CA GLU A 9 -19.44 4.70 3.95
C GLU A 9 -19.19 6.09 3.34
N HIS A 10 -19.31 6.17 2.01
CA HIS A 10 -19.16 7.40 1.23
C HIS A 10 -17.73 8.02 1.22
N LYS A 11 -16.74 7.39 1.83
CA LYS A 11 -15.34 7.83 1.70
C LYS A 11 -14.83 7.56 0.28
N VAL A 12 -13.87 8.35 -0.16
CA VAL A 12 -13.19 8.17 -1.44
C VAL A 12 -11.77 7.67 -1.18
N ALA A 13 -11.41 6.54 -1.76
CA ALA A 13 -10.08 5.97 -1.66
C ALA A 13 -9.37 5.91 -3.01
N PHE A 14 -8.11 6.32 -3.03
CA PHE A 14 -7.19 6.03 -4.14
C PHE A 14 -6.26 4.91 -3.71
N VAL A 15 -6.22 3.84 -4.52
CA VAL A 15 -5.40 2.66 -4.25
C VAL A 15 -4.44 2.44 -5.40
N THR A 16 -3.15 2.56 -5.14
CA THR A 16 -2.10 2.30 -6.14
C THR A 16 -1.70 0.84 -6.15
N GLY A 17 -1.23 0.33 -7.31
CA GLY A 17 -0.89 -1.08 -7.46
C GLY A 17 -2.11 -2.02 -7.42
N ALA A 18 -3.30 -1.49 -7.74
CA ALA A 18 -4.57 -2.18 -7.58
C ALA A 18 -4.88 -3.23 -8.66
N SER A 19 -4.00 -3.46 -9.64
CA SER A 19 -4.21 -4.46 -10.68
C SER A 19 -3.97 -5.91 -10.22
N SER A 20 -3.34 -6.13 -9.06
CA SER A 20 -3.12 -7.47 -8.51
C SER A 20 -2.73 -7.45 -7.02
N GLY A 21 -2.68 -8.64 -6.41
CA GLY A 21 -2.08 -8.89 -5.10
C GLY A 21 -2.63 -8.02 -3.97
N LEU A 22 -1.73 -7.46 -3.15
CA LEU A 22 -2.12 -6.74 -1.92
C LEU A 22 -2.88 -5.43 -2.22
N GLY A 23 -2.51 -4.71 -3.30
CA GLY A 23 -3.22 -3.50 -3.71
C GLY A 23 -4.64 -3.79 -4.19
N GLN A 24 -4.82 -4.85 -4.97
CA GLN A 24 -6.15 -5.30 -5.42
C GLN A 24 -7.01 -5.76 -4.23
N GLY A 25 -6.43 -6.51 -3.29
CA GLY A 25 -7.11 -6.91 -2.05
C GLY A 25 -7.57 -5.71 -1.23
N ALA A 26 -6.67 -4.70 -1.08
CA ALA A 26 -7.00 -3.46 -0.38
C ALA A 26 -8.15 -2.69 -1.05
N ALA A 27 -8.13 -2.59 -2.39
CA ALA A 27 -9.21 -1.96 -3.15
C ALA A 27 -10.53 -2.71 -2.97
N SER A 28 -10.49 -4.05 -3.03
CA SER A 28 -11.68 -4.91 -2.88
C SER A 28 -12.31 -4.80 -1.50
N VAL A 29 -11.50 -4.91 -0.43
CA VAL A 29 -12.06 -4.80 0.94
C VAL A 29 -12.67 -3.43 1.19
N LEU A 30 -12.04 -2.34 0.74
CA LEU A 30 -12.61 -0.99 0.89
C LEU A 30 -13.94 -0.84 0.14
N ALA A 31 -14.04 -1.37 -1.08
CA ALA A 31 -15.29 -1.33 -1.83
C ALA A 31 -16.44 -2.06 -1.10
N THR A 32 -16.16 -3.20 -0.43
CA THR A 32 -17.17 -3.92 0.38
C THR A 32 -17.65 -3.14 1.61
N TYR A 33 -16.88 -2.15 2.07
CA TYR A 33 -17.23 -1.24 3.16
C TYR A 33 -17.87 0.07 2.68
N GLY A 34 -18.36 0.12 1.41
CA GLY A 34 -19.06 1.28 0.87
C GLY A 34 -18.16 2.46 0.49
N VAL A 35 -16.85 2.22 0.39
CA VAL A 35 -15.88 3.22 -0.08
C VAL A 35 -15.94 3.31 -1.61
N LYS A 36 -15.94 4.52 -2.15
CA LYS A 36 -15.76 4.78 -3.58
C LYS A 36 -14.27 4.63 -3.92
N VAL A 37 -13.92 3.64 -4.73
CA VAL A 37 -12.52 3.29 -4.96
C VAL A 37 -12.06 3.69 -6.36
N VAL A 38 -10.98 4.47 -6.43
CA VAL A 38 -10.22 4.69 -7.67
C VAL A 38 -9.00 3.79 -7.64
N ALA A 39 -9.02 2.73 -8.46
CA ALA A 39 -7.93 1.76 -8.62
C ALA A 39 -6.92 2.27 -9.64
N ILE A 40 -5.65 2.43 -9.23
CA ILE A 40 -4.59 3.05 -10.04
C ILE A 40 -3.49 2.02 -10.30
N ALA A 41 -3.24 1.69 -11.56
CA ALA A 41 -2.13 0.81 -11.97
C ALA A 41 -1.85 0.96 -13.47
N ARG A 42 -0.84 0.24 -13.98
CA ARG A 42 -0.46 0.27 -15.41
C ARG A 42 -1.28 -0.67 -16.28
N ARG A 43 -1.78 -1.76 -15.70
CA ARG A 43 -2.44 -2.85 -16.44
C ARG A 43 -3.94 -2.59 -16.51
N GLU A 44 -4.37 -2.20 -17.70
CA GLU A 44 -5.75 -1.79 -17.93
C GLU A 44 -6.75 -2.95 -17.83
N GLU A 45 -6.44 -4.08 -18.45
CA GLU A 45 -7.36 -5.22 -18.50
C GLU A 45 -7.60 -5.82 -17.11
N GLU A 46 -6.57 -5.91 -16.27
CA GLU A 46 -6.71 -6.37 -14.88
C GLU A 46 -7.52 -5.40 -14.04
N LEU A 47 -7.36 -4.08 -14.26
CA LEU A 47 -8.17 -3.06 -13.57
C LEU A 47 -9.62 -3.14 -14.00
N LYS A 48 -9.91 -3.30 -15.30
CA LYS A 48 -11.28 -3.47 -15.82
C LYS A 48 -11.95 -4.71 -15.24
N SER A 49 -11.28 -5.86 -15.34
CA SER A 49 -11.77 -7.14 -14.81
C SER A 49 -12.08 -7.04 -13.30
N TRP A 50 -11.18 -6.40 -12.53
CA TRP A 50 -11.41 -6.15 -11.12
C TRP A 50 -12.64 -5.26 -10.88
N SER A 51 -12.76 -4.16 -11.61
CA SER A 51 -13.86 -3.19 -11.45
C SER A 51 -15.22 -3.82 -11.79
N GLU A 52 -15.29 -4.63 -12.84
CA GLU A 52 -16.52 -5.32 -13.29
C GLU A 52 -17.00 -6.38 -12.29
N THR A 53 -16.06 -7.03 -11.59
CA THR A 53 -16.38 -8.11 -10.62
C THR A 53 -16.55 -7.61 -9.19
N THR A 54 -16.11 -6.38 -8.90
CA THR A 54 -16.16 -5.80 -7.56
C THR A 54 -17.52 -5.14 -7.32
N LYS A 55 -18.15 -5.50 -6.20
CA LYS A 55 -19.39 -4.82 -5.75
C LYS A 55 -19.03 -3.47 -5.11
N GLY A 56 -19.70 -2.41 -5.54
CA GLY A 56 -19.52 -1.05 -5.02
C GLY A 56 -19.23 -0.02 -6.10
N GLU A 57 -18.97 1.22 -5.70
CA GLU A 57 -18.63 2.31 -6.61
C GLU A 57 -17.13 2.28 -6.90
N THR A 58 -16.76 1.84 -8.10
CA THR A 58 -15.36 1.72 -8.53
C THR A 58 -15.10 2.53 -9.79
N ALA A 59 -13.88 3.05 -9.90
CA ALA A 59 -13.33 3.63 -11.11
C ALA A 59 -11.87 3.17 -11.29
N ILE A 60 -11.38 3.19 -12.51
CA ILE A 60 -10.01 2.81 -12.82
C ILE A 60 -9.24 4.01 -13.39
N LEU A 61 -7.95 4.07 -13.12
CA LEU A 61 -7.02 5.00 -13.74
C LEU A 61 -5.76 4.25 -14.17
N VAL A 62 -5.54 4.18 -15.47
CA VAL A 62 -4.32 3.59 -16.03
C VAL A 62 -3.19 4.60 -15.96
N ALA A 63 -2.17 4.33 -15.16
CA ALA A 63 -1.05 5.26 -14.96
C ALA A 63 0.24 4.54 -14.57
N ASP A 64 1.38 5.07 -15.03
CA ASP A 64 2.70 4.70 -14.55
C ASP A 64 3.16 5.68 -13.47
N LEU A 65 3.32 5.17 -12.25
CA LEU A 65 3.73 5.95 -11.09
C LEU A 65 5.26 6.07 -10.94
N SER A 66 6.04 5.44 -11.80
CA SER A 66 7.50 5.56 -11.79
C SER A 66 8.01 6.88 -12.36
N ASP A 67 7.22 7.55 -13.21
CA ASP A 67 7.51 8.91 -13.66
C ASP A 67 7.06 9.95 -12.64
N ARG A 68 8.02 10.46 -11.88
CA ARG A 68 7.78 11.47 -10.85
C ARG A 68 7.13 12.76 -11.38
N LYS A 69 7.34 13.12 -12.66
CA LYS A 69 6.82 14.37 -13.23
C LYS A 69 5.30 14.29 -13.45
N SER A 70 4.78 13.10 -13.74
CA SER A 70 3.36 12.88 -14.02
C SER A 70 2.49 12.72 -12.76
N LEU A 71 3.07 12.51 -11.57
CA LEU A 71 2.33 12.17 -10.35
C LEU A 71 1.29 13.22 -9.94
N ARG A 72 1.57 14.51 -10.19
CA ARG A 72 0.61 15.58 -9.90
C ARG A 72 -0.62 15.51 -10.80
N ASP A 73 -0.41 15.26 -12.09
CA ASP A 73 -1.48 15.17 -13.07
C ASP A 73 -2.30 13.90 -12.85
N ILE A 74 -1.64 12.77 -12.56
CA ILE A 74 -2.29 11.52 -12.15
C ILE A 74 -3.17 11.74 -10.91
N SER A 75 -2.67 12.44 -9.90
CA SER A 75 -3.46 12.76 -8.70
C SER A 75 -4.69 13.61 -9.02
N SER A 76 -4.55 14.57 -9.93
CA SER A 76 -5.68 15.41 -10.38
C SER A 76 -6.69 14.61 -11.18
N GLU A 77 -6.23 13.74 -12.08
CA GLU A 77 -7.09 12.89 -12.89
C GLU A 77 -7.88 11.90 -12.04
N ALA A 78 -7.24 11.31 -11.03
CA ALA A 78 -7.88 10.41 -10.09
C ALA A 78 -9.06 11.04 -9.33
N THR A 79 -9.12 12.37 -9.22
CA THR A 79 -10.25 13.05 -8.57
C THR A 79 -11.52 13.13 -9.43
N ARG A 80 -11.43 12.91 -10.75
CA ARG A 80 -12.56 13.11 -11.67
C ARG A 80 -13.80 12.25 -11.36
N PRO A 81 -13.66 10.94 -11.03
CA PRO A 81 -14.83 10.11 -10.81
C PRO A 81 -15.61 10.46 -9.53
N PHE A 82 -14.90 10.68 -8.40
CA PHE A 82 -15.52 10.75 -7.08
C PHE A 82 -15.08 11.95 -6.24
N GLY A 83 -14.30 12.86 -6.81
CA GLY A 83 -13.75 14.00 -6.09
C GLY A 83 -12.49 13.68 -5.31
N THR A 84 -12.15 14.55 -4.35
CA THR A 84 -10.90 14.45 -3.58
C THR A 84 -10.88 13.24 -2.67
N ALA A 85 -9.75 12.51 -2.66
CA ALA A 85 -9.56 11.35 -1.79
C ALA A 85 -9.64 11.71 -0.31
N ASP A 86 -10.27 10.83 0.45
CA ASP A 86 -10.21 10.74 1.91
C ASP A 86 -9.11 9.77 2.35
N ILE A 87 -8.87 8.73 1.56
CA ILE A 87 -7.95 7.64 1.84
C ILE A 87 -6.99 7.49 0.67
N LEU A 88 -5.69 7.37 0.97
CA LEU A 88 -4.67 6.99 0.00
C LEU A 88 -3.98 5.70 0.46
N ILE A 89 -4.04 4.64 -0.36
CA ILE A 89 -3.27 3.43 -0.15
C ILE A 89 -2.17 3.34 -1.19
N ASN A 90 -0.93 3.45 -0.74
CA ASN A 90 0.27 3.30 -1.55
C ASN A 90 0.75 1.85 -1.52
N ALA A 91 0.20 1.01 -2.40
CA ALA A 91 0.58 -0.41 -2.53
C ALA A 91 1.38 -0.73 -3.80
N ALA A 92 1.51 0.22 -4.73
CA ALA A 92 2.40 0.05 -5.88
C ALA A 92 3.86 -0.11 -5.42
N GLY A 93 4.56 -1.07 -6.00
CA GLY A 93 5.97 -1.31 -5.70
C GLY A 93 6.58 -2.41 -6.53
N ILE A 94 7.89 -2.39 -6.64
CA ILE A 94 8.70 -3.39 -7.34
C ILE A 94 9.88 -3.84 -6.49
N ASN A 95 10.42 -5.01 -6.82
CA ASN A 95 11.68 -5.55 -6.31
C ASN A 95 12.46 -6.14 -7.49
N THR A 96 13.52 -5.50 -7.91
CA THR A 96 14.33 -5.87 -9.07
C THR A 96 15.24 -7.07 -8.84
N ARG A 97 15.50 -7.43 -7.57
CA ARG A 97 16.23 -8.63 -7.14
C ARG A 97 17.58 -8.80 -7.81
N GLN A 98 18.46 -7.82 -7.66
CA GLN A 98 19.83 -7.88 -8.15
C GLN A 98 20.83 -8.04 -7.00
N PRO A 99 21.95 -8.77 -7.21
CA PRO A 99 23.10 -8.70 -6.33
C PRO A 99 23.57 -7.25 -6.14
N ALA A 100 24.11 -6.92 -4.97
CA ALA A 100 24.51 -5.56 -4.65
C ALA A 100 25.53 -4.98 -5.64
N ASP A 101 26.51 -5.81 -6.03
CA ASP A 101 27.59 -5.41 -6.94
C ASP A 101 27.15 -5.31 -8.41
N GLU A 102 25.96 -5.83 -8.74
CA GLU A 102 25.37 -5.79 -10.08
C GLU A 102 24.23 -4.79 -10.18
N MET A 103 23.93 -4.03 -9.10
CA MET A 103 22.85 -3.06 -9.07
C MET A 103 23.12 -1.93 -10.04
N THR A 104 22.25 -1.76 -11.05
CA THR A 104 22.36 -0.66 -12.00
C THR A 104 21.65 0.59 -11.50
N ASP A 105 22.09 1.76 -11.97
CA ASP A 105 21.48 3.05 -11.62
C ASP A 105 20.01 3.09 -12.02
N GLU A 106 19.65 2.53 -13.19
CA GLU A 106 18.28 2.48 -13.69
C GLU A 106 17.36 1.67 -12.77
N HIS A 107 17.81 0.49 -12.32
CA HIS A 107 17.02 -0.35 -11.41
C HIS A 107 16.92 0.25 -10.01
N TRP A 108 18.00 0.90 -9.55
CA TRP A 108 17.97 1.67 -8.31
C TRP A 108 16.96 2.80 -8.39
N ASP A 109 17.08 3.67 -9.40
CA ASP A 109 16.22 4.83 -9.58
C ASP A 109 14.76 4.44 -9.78
N LEU A 110 14.49 3.42 -10.60
CA LEU A 110 13.14 2.89 -10.80
C LEU A 110 12.52 2.44 -9.46
N THR A 111 13.30 1.72 -8.65
CA THR A 111 12.83 1.24 -7.34
C THR A 111 12.57 2.40 -6.39
N GLN A 112 13.48 3.38 -6.28
CA GLN A 112 13.30 4.52 -5.39
C GLN A 112 12.15 5.42 -5.88
N ASN A 113 12.03 5.65 -7.18
CA ASN A 113 10.95 6.47 -7.74
C ASN A 113 9.58 5.85 -7.46
N LEU A 114 9.40 4.55 -7.72
CA LEU A 114 8.10 3.90 -7.53
C LEU A 114 7.79 3.63 -6.06
N ASN A 115 8.77 3.12 -5.28
CA ASN A 115 8.49 2.66 -3.91
C ASN A 115 8.53 3.80 -2.88
N VAL A 116 9.23 4.89 -3.15
CA VAL A 116 9.42 6.01 -2.18
C VAL A 116 8.87 7.31 -2.70
N ALA A 117 9.32 7.77 -3.88
CA ALA A 117 8.93 9.08 -4.39
C ALA A 117 7.42 9.13 -4.73
N ALA A 118 6.89 8.12 -5.42
CA ALA A 118 5.47 8.08 -5.78
C ALA A 118 4.55 8.18 -4.55
N PRO A 119 4.69 7.37 -3.49
CA PRO A 119 3.90 7.51 -2.26
C PRO A 119 3.92 8.91 -1.66
N PHE A 120 5.09 9.54 -1.61
CA PHE A 120 5.23 10.88 -1.05
C PHE A 120 4.53 11.94 -1.90
N PHE A 121 4.79 11.96 -3.22
CA PHE A 121 4.26 13.02 -4.09
C PHE A 121 2.76 12.89 -4.32
N LEU A 122 2.21 11.66 -4.38
CA LEU A 122 0.77 11.42 -4.38
C LEU A 122 0.12 11.93 -3.09
N ALA A 123 0.67 11.57 -1.93
CA ALA A 123 0.19 12.07 -0.65
C ALA A 123 0.23 13.60 -0.59
N LYS A 124 1.36 14.20 -0.97
CA LYS A 124 1.53 15.67 -1.03
C LYS A 124 0.48 16.36 -1.89
N ALA A 125 0.11 15.75 -3.02
CA ALA A 125 -0.91 16.30 -3.92
C ALA A 125 -2.33 16.23 -3.32
N LEU A 126 -2.63 15.21 -2.51
CA LEU A 126 -3.96 14.98 -1.91
C LEU A 126 -4.15 15.69 -0.56
N VAL A 127 -3.07 15.96 0.17
CA VAL A 127 -3.10 16.60 1.51
C VAL A 127 -3.90 17.91 1.55
N PRO A 128 -3.86 18.82 0.55
CA PRO A 128 -4.68 20.03 0.59
C PRO A 128 -6.19 19.74 0.73
N GLY A 129 -6.71 18.75 -0.01
CA GLY A 129 -8.10 18.32 0.07
C GLY A 129 -8.45 17.65 1.40
N MET A 130 -7.57 16.76 1.90
CA MET A 130 -7.72 16.14 3.21
C MET A 130 -7.68 17.16 4.36
N ARG A 131 -6.79 18.17 4.26
CA ARG A 131 -6.69 19.28 5.22
C ARG A 131 -7.98 20.11 5.27
N ALA A 132 -8.56 20.43 4.10
CA ALA A 132 -9.82 21.18 4.03
C ALA A 132 -10.97 20.43 4.72
N LYS A 133 -11.00 19.08 4.61
CA LYS A 133 -11.95 18.21 5.27
C LYS A 133 -11.62 17.96 6.74
N ARG A 134 -10.42 18.34 7.23
CA ARG A 134 -9.85 17.97 8.54
C ARG A 134 -9.91 16.46 8.80
N TRP A 135 -9.75 15.69 7.76
CA TRP A 135 -9.78 14.23 7.79
C TRP A 135 -8.99 13.64 6.62
N GLY A 136 -8.16 12.67 6.90
CA GLY A 136 -7.42 11.92 5.88
C GLY A 136 -6.75 10.68 6.45
N ARG A 137 -6.57 9.68 5.59
CA ARG A 137 -5.87 8.42 5.91
C ARG A 137 -4.86 8.10 4.82
N ILE A 138 -3.60 7.99 5.20
CA ILE A 138 -2.51 7.61 4.29
C ILE A 138 -1.92 6.30 4.81
N ILE A 139 -2.01 5.25 3.99
CA ILE A 139 -1.48 3.93 4.31
C ILE A 139 -0.40 3.58 3.30
N ASN A 140 0.82 3.40 3.77
CA ASN A 140 1.97 3.04 2.95
C ASN A 140 2.29 1.55 3.12
N PHE A 141 2.52 0.82 2.04
CA PHE A 141 3.00 -0.55 2.12
C PHE A 141 4.52 -0.58 2.30
N ALA A 142 4.94 -0.85 3.53
CA ALA A 142 6.29 -1.21 3.90
C ALA A 142 6.54 -2.71 3.59
N SER A 143 7.33 -3.41 4.37
CA SER A 143 7.62 -4.83 4.23
C SER A 143 8.27 -5.37 5.50
N LEU A 144 8.20 -6.67 5.74
CA LEU A 144 9.09 -7.31 6.73
C LEU A 144 10.57 -7.03 6.40
N GLN A 145 10.88 -6.76 5.13
CA GLN A 145 12.22 -6.38 4.67
C GLN A 145 12.63 -4.96 5.07
N SER A 146 11.77 -4.17 5.67
CA SER A 146 12.18 -2.94 6.37
C SER A 146 13.03 -3.22 7.61
N LYS A 147 12.95 -4.43 8.19
CA LYS A 147 13.67 -4.87 9.41
C LYS A 147 14.58 -6.07 9.18
N ARG A 148 14.32 -6.89 8.17
CA ARG A 148 15.08 -8.12 7.90
C ARG A 148 15.82 -8.01 6.57
N ALA A 149 17.06 -8.49 6.55
CA ALA A 149 17.86 -8.58 5.34
C ALA A 149 17.68 -9.94 4.65
N PHE A 150 17.61 -9.91 3.31
CA PHE A 150 17.58 -11.10 2.45
C PHE A 150 18.52 -10.86 1.25
N ASP A 151 18.89 -11.87 0.53
CA ASP A 151 19.78 -11.74 -0.62
C ASP A 151 19.11 -10.95 -1.78
N ASN A 152 19.92 -10.30 -2.59
CA ASN A 152 19.52 -9.64 -3.82
C ASN A 152 18.38 -8.61 -3.69
N GLY A 153 18.38 -7.81 -2.64
CA GLY A 153 17.30 -6.87 -2.40
C GLY A 153 17.73 -5.50 -1.89
N ILE A 154 18.94 -5.03 -2.22
CA ILE A 154 19.49 -3.80 -1.61
C ILE A 154 18.61 -2.59 -1.89
N SER A 155 18.20 -2.32 -3.15
CA SER A 155 17.35 -1.19 -3.51
C SER A 155 15.96 -1.29 -2.89
N TYR A 156 15.36 -2.49 -2.91
CA TYR A 156 14.03 -2.74 -2.34
C TYR A 156 14.00 -2.50 -0.83
N ARG A 157 14.99 -3.05 -0.09
CA ARG A 157 15.06 -2.88 1.37
C ARG A 157 15.31 -1.45 1.76
N THR A 158 16.22 -0.77 1.06
CA THR A 158 16.45 0.65 1.24
C THR A 158 15.15 1.42 1.06
N SER A 159 14.38 1.12 0.00
CA SER A 159 13.09 1.75 -0.24
C SER A 159 12.08 1.45 0.87
N LYS A 160 12.01 0.21 1.37
CA LYS A 160 11.03 -0.16 2.40
C LYS A 160 11.41 0.35 3.80
N GLY A 161 12.70 0.48 4.11
CA GLY A 161 13.18 1.22 5.28
C GLY A 161 12.84 2.71 5.19
N ALA A 162 13.05 3.31 4.01
CA ALA A 162 12.67 4.70 3.74
C ALA A 162 11.16 4.94 3.91
N VAL A 163 10.29 4.01 3.46
CA VAL A 163 8.83 4.10 3.64
C VAL A 163 8.44 4.18 5.11
N GLU A 164 9.05 3.41 6.01
CA GLU A 164 8.78 3.53 7.45
C GLU A 164 9.11 4.91 7.99
N GLN A 165 10.29 5.43 7.66
CA GLN A 165 10.70 6.75 8.14
C GLN A 165 9.91 7.88 7.50
N MET A 166 9.60 7.78 6.21
CA MET A 166 8.74 8.70 5.50
C MET A 166 7.33 8.74 6.12
N THR A 167 6.78 7.59 6.53
CA THR A 167 5.49 7.51 7.20
C THR A 167 5.48 8.30 8.53
N ARG A 168 6.55 8.21 9.32
CA ARG A 168 6.71 9.02 10.55
C ARG A 168 6.78 10.50 10.23
N ALA A 169 7.53 10.88 9.20
CA ALA A 169 7.65 12.27 8.77
C ALA A 169 6.31 12.83 8.27
N MET A 170 5.53 12.04 7.51
CA MET A 170 4.18 12.42 7.07
C MET A 170 3.26 12.62 8.27
N ALA A 171 3.29 11.73 9.27
CA ALA A 171 2.52 11.84 10.50
C ALA A 171 2.87 13.14 11.26
N GLN A 172 4.15 13.40 11.45
CA GLN A 172 4.63 14.63 12.10
C GLN A 172 4.14 15.90 11.37
N ALA A 173 4.17 15.88 10.04
CA ALA A 173 3.81 17.05 9.24
C ALA A 173 2.30 17.33 9.19
N TRP A 174 1.47 16.27 9.18
CA TRP A 174 0.09 16.41 8.76
C TRP A 174 -0.96 16.01 9.80
N SER A 175 -0.60 15.32 10.90
CA SER A 175 -1.60 14.83 11.87
C SER A 175 -2.35 15.94 12.61
N GLN A 176 -1.74 17.13 12.78
CA GLN A 176 -2.42 18.31 13.32
C GLN A 176 -3.63 18.76 12.50
N TYR A 177 -3.74 18.34 11.24
CA TYR A 177 -4.85 18.64 10.35
C TYR A 177 -5.91 17.51 10.28
N GLY A 178 -5.84 16.53 11.19
CA GLY A 178 -6.74 15.38 11.19
C GLY A 178 -6.37 14.28 10.17
N ILE A 179 -5.12 14.29 9.67
CA ILE A 179 -4.63 13.31 8.70
C ILE A 179 -3.69 12.34 9.42
N THR A 180 -4.02 11.05 9.43
CA THR A 180 -3.09 10.02 9.93
C THR A 180 -2.30 9.39 8.79
N ALA A 181 -1.04 9.07 9.04
CA ALA A 181 -0.17 8.35 8.13
C ALA A 181 0.42 7.14 8.84
N ASN A 182 0.14 5.93 8.34
CA ASN A 182 0.64 4.68 8.90
C ASN A 182 1.18 3.77 7.80
N ALA A 183 1.93 2.74 8.18
CA ALA A 183 2.44 1.74 7.27
C ALA A 183 1.95 0.34 7.65
N LEU A 184 1.66 -0.48 6.64
CA LEU A 184 1.50 -1.93 6.76
C LEU A 184 2.77 -2.60 6.25
N ALA A 185 3.33 -3.50 7.03
CA ALA A 185 4.52 -4.27 6.69
C ALA A 185 4.15 -5.77 6.56
N PRO A 186 3.72 -6.21 5.37
CA PRO A 186 3.35 -7.60 5.15
C PRO A 186 4.55 -8.54 5.23
N GLY A 187 4.29 -9.76 5.70
CA GLY A 187 5.19 -10.88 5.58
C GLY A 187 5.19 -11.49 4.17
N PHE A 188 5.27 -12.84 4.10
CA PHE A 188 5.17 -13.56 2.84
C PHE A 188 3.70 -13.85 2.50
N PHE A 189 3.19 -13.14 1.50
CA PHE A 189 1.87 -13.29 0.91
C PHE A 189 2.01 -13.80 -0.52
N ARG A 190 1.08 -14.64 -0.98
CA ARG A 190 1.09 -15.13 -2.36
C ARG A 190 0.63 -14.01 -3.31
N THR A 191 1.59 -13.43 -4.01
CA THR A 191 1.40 -12.35 -5.00
C THR A 191 2.36 -12.56 -6.17
N GLU A 192 2.19 -11.81 -7.25
CA GLU A 192 3.14 -11.82 -8.37
C GLU A 192 4.57 -11.48 -7.92
N LEU A 193 4.73 -10.51 -7.02
CA LEU A 193 6.03 -10.10 -6.47
C LEU A 193 6.75 -11.23 -5.74
N THR A 194 6.01 -12.14 -5.13
CA THR A 194 6.53 -13.26 -4.35
C THR A 194 6.42 -14.60 -5.08
N ALA A 195 5.97 -14.60 -6.34
CA ALA A 195 5.81 -15.81 -7.14
C ALA A 195 7.05 -16.73 -7.14
N PRO A 196 8.30 -16.22 -7.25
CA PRO A 196 9.49 -17.07 -7.18
C PRO A 196 9.65 -17.87 -5.88
N ILE A 197 9.09 -17.36 -4.76
CA ILE A 197 9.09 -18.06 -3.47
C ILE A 197 8.00 -19.12 -3.44
N PHE A 198 6.81 -18.77 -3.93
CA PHE A 198 5.64 -19.65 -3.88
C PHE A 198 5.60 -20.71 -4.99
N SER A 199 6.45 -20.60 -6.01
CA SER A 199 6.69 -21.65 -7.00
C SER A 199 7.63 -22.76 -6.48
N ASP A 200 8.34 -22.50 -5.39
CA ASP A 200 9.21 -23.47 -4.71
C ASP A 200 8.54 -23.94 -3.39
N PRO A 201 8.10 -25.21 -3.32
CA PRO A 201 7.46 -25.77 -2.13
C PRO A 201 8.33 -25.75 -0.88
N GLU A 202 9.65 -25.94 -1.03
CA GLU A 202 10.58 -25.94 0.11
C GLU A 202 10.74 -24.54 0.69
N LEU A 203 10.91 -23.52 -0.18
CA LEU A 203 10.97 -22.13 0.25
C LEU A 203 9.64 -21.67 0.85
N THR A 204 8.52 -22.11 0.28
CA THR A 204 7.18 -21.84 0.81
C THR A 204 7.02 -22.40 2.22
N ALA A 205 7.40 -23.66 2.45
CA ALA A 205 7.34 -24.31 3.76
C ALA A 205 8.33 -23.68 4.75
N LEU A 206 9.54 -23.37 4.31
CA LEU A 206 10.56 -22.72 5.13
C LEU A 206 10.09 -21.34 5.65
N ASN A 207 9.46 -20.54 4.80
CA ASN A 207 8.95 -19.25 5.21
C ASN A 207 7.75 -19.36 6.16
N ALA A 208 6.86 -20.32 5.93
CA ALA A 208 5.76 -20.64 6.85
C ALA A 208 6.29 -21.02 8.25
N ALA A 209 7.29 -21.90 8.32
CA ALA A 209 7.90 -22.37 9.57
C ALA A 209 8.60 -21.24 10.36
N LYS A 210 9.05 -20.18 9.69
CA LYS A 210 9.65 -19.00 10.34
C LYS A 210 8.60 -18.07 10.97
N THR A 211 7.33 -18.21 10.67
CA THR A 211 6.26 -17.45 11.34
C THR A 211 5.89 -18.07 12.69
N CYS A 212 5.38 -17.28 13.63
CA CYS A 212 4.83 -17.82 14.88
C CYS A 212 3.51 -18.57 14.64
N VAL A 213 2.73 -18.15 13.64
CA VAL A 213 1.44 -18.79 13.31
C VAL A 213 1.58 -20.03 12.44
N GLY A 214 2.78 -20.36 11.93
CA GLY A 214 3.08 -21.60 11.19
C GLY A 214 2.57 -21.62 9.74
N ARG A 215 2.15 -20.49 9.18
CA ARG A 215 1.70 -20.38 7.78
C ARG A 215 2.14 -19.08 7.12
N ASN A 216 2.13 -19.06 5.80
CA ASN A 216 2.25 -17.80 5.04
C ASN A 216 0.93 -17.01 5.09
N GLY A 217 1.01 -15.72 4.76
CA GLY A 217 -0.16 -14.83 4.76
C GLY A 217 -1.07 -15.05 3.54
N GLU A 218 -2.36 -14.88 3.77
CA GLU A 218 -3.40 -14.79 2.76
C GLU A 218 -3.82 -13.32 2.61
N ILE A 219 -4.26 -12.90 1.41
CA ILE A 219 -4.62 -11.49 1.15
C ILE A 219 -5.66 -10.97 2.16
N SER A 220 -6.61 -11.81 2.57
CA SER A 220 -7.62 -11.50 3.58
C SER A 220 -7.06 -11.22 4.99
N ASP A 221 -5.83 -11.66 5.30
CA ASP A 221 -5.20 -11.30 6.58
C ASP A 221 -4.91 -9.78 6.69
N LEU A 222 -4.94 -9.05 5.57
CA LEU A 222 -4.77 -7.60 5.54
C LEU A 222 -6.09 -6.82 5.69
N ASP A 223 -7.25 -7.46 5.52
CA ASP A 223 -8.55 -6.79 5.52
C ASP A 223 -8.79 -6.02 6.83
N GLY A 224 -8.63 -6.70 7.96
CA GLY A 224 -8.77 -6.08 9.29
C GLY A 224 -7.82 -4.89 9.51
N PRO A 225 -6.51 -5.04 9.31
CA PRO A 225 -5.54 -3.96 9.38
C PRO A 225 -5.83 -2.77 8.46
N ILE A 226 -6.26 -3.00 7.21
CA ILE A 226 -6.64 -1.95 6.27
C ILE A 226 -7.86 -1.18 6.78
N ILE A 227 -8.93 -1.88 7.14
CA ILE A 227 -10.15 -1.25 7.67
C ILE A 227 -9.85 -0.48 8.96
N PHE A 228 -9.05 -1.04 9.86
CA PHE A 228 -8.62 -0.36 11.08
C PHE A 228 -7.91 0.97 10.76
N PHE A 229 -6.87 0.96 9.93
CA PHE A 229 -6.13 2.19 9.63
C PHE A 229 -6.92 3.19 8.80
N CYS A 230 -7.87 2.76 7.97
CA CYS A 230 -8.70 3.63 7.16
C CYS A 230 -9.87 4.26 7.94
N SER A 231 -10.25 3.71 9.09
CA SER A 231 -11.47 4.08 9.82
C SER A 231 -11.23 5.03 11.01
N PRO A 232 -12.29 5.54 11.65
CA PRO A 232 -12.21 6.27 12.91
C PRO A 232 -11.58 5.47 14.06
N ALA A 233 -11.56 4.13 13.99
CA ALA A 233 -10.93 3.26 15.00
C ALA A 233 -9.44 3.58 15.23
N SER A 234 -8.77 4.16 14.25
CA SER A 234 -7.35 4.52 14.32
C SER A 234 -7.10 6.03 14.50
N ASN A 235 -8.08 6.82 14.95
CA ASN A 235 -7.95 8.28 15.04
C ASN A 235 -6.74 8.75 15.88
N TYR A 236 -6.28 7.94 16.84
CA TYR A 236 -5.12 8.25 17.69
C TYR A 236 -3.87 7.42 17.31
N VAL A 237 -3.90 6.77 16.15
CA VAL A 237 -2.78 5.97 15.63
C VAL A 237 -2.21 6.63 14.39
N THR A 238 -0.99 7.16 14.49
CA THR A 238 -0.29 7.80 13.38
C THR A 238 1.22 7.61 13.51
N GLY A 239 1.93 7.54 12.38
CA GLY A 239 3.38 7.31 12.33
C GLY A 239 3.80 5.88 12.65
N GLN A 240 2.85 4.94 12.72
CA GLN A 240 3.13 3.56 13.10
C GLN A 240 3.34 2.66 11.90
N THR A 241 4.14 1.61 12.10
CA THR A 241 4.26 0.48 11.19
C THR A 241 3.71 -0.75 11.86
N LEU A 242 2.65 -1.32 11.29
CA LEU A 242 2.07 -2.59 11.74
C LEU A 242 2.61 -3.72 10.88
N PHE A 243 3.34 -4.64 11.50
CA PHE A 243 3.79 -5.87 10.84
C PHE A 243 2.63 -6.87 10.82
N VAL A 244 2.24 -7.27 9.59
CA VAL A 244 1.24 -8.31 9.34
C VAL A 244 1.98 -9.48 8.70
N ASP A 245 2.73 -10.21 9.51
CA ASP A 245 3.72 -11.18 9.07
C ASP A 245 3.66 -12.53 9.80
N GLY A 246 2.57 -12.76 10.53
CA GLY A 246 2.40 -13.98 11.32
C GLY A 246 3.42 -14.15 12.43
N GLY A 247 4.04 -13.05 12.89
CA GLY A 247 5.10 -13.07 13.91
C GLY A 247 6.49 -13.43 13.37
N TYR A 248 6.70 -13.33 12.06
CA TYR A 248 8.03 -13.57 11.45
C TYR A 248 9.12 -12.67 12.03
N THR A 249 8.81 -11.41 12.28
CA THR A 249 9.76 -10.46 12.86
C THR A 249 9.82 -10.50 14.38
N ALA A 250 8.95 -11.23 15.04
CA ALA A 250 8.93 -11.41 16.50
C ALA A 250 9.85 -12.53 16.99
N LYS A 251 10.35 -13.38 16.08
CA LYS A 251 11.32 -14.47 16.36
C LYS A 251 12.75 -13.99 16.21
#